data_743ea58ef309046bb8f8480c9ea743a8
#
_entry.id   743ea58ef309046bb8f8480c9ea743a8
#
_cell.length_a   1.000
_cell.length_b   1.000
_cell.length_c   1.000
_cell.angle_alpha   90.00
_cell.angle_beta   90.00
_cell.angle_gamma   90.00
#
_symmetry.space_group_name_H-M   'P 1'
#
loop_
_entity.id
_entity.type
_entity.pdbx_description
1 polymer ?
#
loop_
_entity_poly.entity_id
_entity_poly.type
_entity_poly.pdbx_seq_one_letter_code
_entity_poly.pdbx_strand_id
1 'polypeptide(L)'
;LMEERKYVAEIADLLRYVKDQLVFDQCIEQLGKLHGKVKLWRDAVTQARGEARKKQGHGSSMNEMQREAELLRQFGLFVRENCYYAIGEEDEEPARISNFIMEPLFHIEDENNATRIFRMRNMYDVCRVIELKESELCSLSNFQQKAGSLGNYVWLAKIDKLNRVKEYLYSKTDTAERIRKLGWNASEEFFAFGNGILYDGTFKNVDDLGIVRGVNGKAFYIPATSKIYLHNQEIFQFERLMVHENRNGVKLYD
;
A
#
# COMPACT_ATOMS: atom_id res chain seq x y z
N LEU A 1 -43.39 14.13 0.06
CA LEU A 1 -42.51 14.53 -1.08
C LEU A 1 -41.08 14.86 -0.61
N MET A 2 -40.87 15.61 0.49
CA MET A 2 -39.49 15.89 0.99
C MET A 2 -38.85 14.67 1.68
N GLU A 3 -39.61 13.96 2.50
CA GLU A 3 -39.14 12.71 3.18
C GLU A 3 -38.83 11.59 2.18
N GLU A 4 -39.66 11.42 1.15
CA GLU A 4 -39.40 10.43 0.08
C GLU A 4 -38.11 10.72 -0.68
N ARG A 5 -37.81 11.99 -0.99
CA ARG A 5 -36.54 12.35 -1.65
C ARG A 5 -35.33 12.08 -0.79
N LYS A 6 -35.43 12.32 0.54
CA LYS A 6 -34.37 12.02 1.49
C LYS A 6 -34.13 10.52 1.57
N TYR A 7 -35.18 9.72 1.66
CA TYR A 7 -35.13 8.26 1.68
C TYR A 7 -34.48 7.68 0.42
N VAL A 8 -34.86 8.19 -0.77
CA VAL A 8 -34.25 7.78 -2.05
C VAL A 8 -32.78 8.09 -2.09
N ALA A 9 -32.36 9.26 -1.59
CA ALA A 9 -30.95 9.66 -1.54
C ALA A 9 -30.13 8.78 -0.60
N GLU A 10 -30.65 8.45 0.57
CA GLU A 10 -29.97 7.58 1.56
C GLU A 10 -29.77 6.16 1.01
N ILE A 11 -30.77 5.57 0.39
CA ILE A 11 -30.66 4.24 -0.24
C ILE A 11 -29.71 4.29 -1.44
N ALA A 12 -29.79 5.32 -2.27
CA ALA A 12 -28.88 5.46 -3.41
C ALA A 12 -27.42 5.59 -2.96
N ASP A 13 -27.18 6.24 -1.82
CA ASP A 13 -25.85 6.37 -1.23
C ASP A 13 -25.31 5.02 -0.73
N LEU A 14 -26.14 4.14 -0.21
CA LEU A 14 -25.77 2.76 0.14
C LEU A 14 -25.49 1.89 -1.09
N LEU A 15 -26.36 1.96 -2.11
CA LEU A 15 -26.24 1.15 -3.32
C LEU A 15 -25.03 1.52 -4.20
N ARG A 16 -24.46 2.70 -4.02
CA ARG A 16 -23.24 3.09 -4.77
C ARG A 16 -22.05 2.19 -4.50
N TYR A 17 -21.99 1.51 -3.35
CA TYR A 17 -20.91 0.59 -2.97
C TYR A 17 -21.06 -0.82 -3.55
N VAL A 18 -22.22 -1.17 -4.11
CA VAL A 18 -22.45 -2.48 -4.75
C VAL A 18 -21.66 -2.51 -6.06
N LYS A 19 -20.60 -3.35 -6.10
CA LYS A 19 -19.71 -3.51 -7.27
C LYS A 19 -20.20 -4.56 -8.24
N ASP A 20 -20.87 -5.61 -7.75
CA ASP A 20 -21.43 -6.67 -8.58
C ASP A 20 -22.67 -6.18 -9.32
N GLN A 21 -22.61 -6.24 -10.67
CA GLN A 21 -23.66 -5.70 -11.53
C GLN A 21 -24.96 -6.50 -11.40
N LEU A 22 -24.88 -7.82 -11.21
CA LEU A 22 -26.06 -8.68 -11.08
C LEU A 22 -26.81 -8.37 -9.78
N VAL A 23 -26.07 -8.27 -8.67
CA VAL A 23 -26.62 -7.88 -7.36
C VAL A 23 -27.22 -6.49 -7.41
N PHE A 24 -26.55 -5.54 -8.06
CA PHE A 24 -27.04 -4.18 -8.25
C PHE A 24 -28.39 -4.17 -9.01
N ASP A 25 -28.48 -4.86 -10.14
CA ASP A 25 -29.69 -4.90 -10.94
C ASP A 25 -30.85 -5.56 -10.19
N GLN A 26 -30.59 -6.62 -9.42
CA GLN A 26 -31.59 -7.24 -8.54
C GLN A 26 -32.11 -6.29 -7.45
N CYS A 27 -31.22 -5.53 -6.80
CA CYS A 27 -31.62 -4.52 -5.81
C CYS A 27 -32.48 -3.42 -6.44
N ILE A 28 -32.11 -2.92 -7.60
CA ILE A 28 -32.85 -1.88 -8.34
C ILE A 28 -34.23 -2.39 -8.78
N GLU A 29 -34.33 -3.63 -9.25
CA GLU A 29 -35.64 -4.23 -9.60
C GLU A 29 -36.55 -4.34 -8.38
N GLN A 30 -36.02 -4.81 -7.25
CA GLN A 30 -36.80 -4.94 -6.02
C GLN A 30 -37.28 -3.58 -5.50
N LEU A 31 -36.43 -2.58 -5.50
CA LEU A 31 -36.80 -1.20 -5.14
C LEU A 31 -37.85 -0.64 -6.11
N GLY A 32 -37.75 -0.94 -7.39
CA GLY A 32 -38.74 -0.57 -8.39
C GLY A 32 -40.11 -1.19 -8.14
N LYS A 33 -40.16 -2.44 -7.66
CA LYS A 33 -41.41 -3.13 -7.26
C LYS A 33 -42.04 -2.57 -6.00
N LEU A 34 -41.23 -2.13 -5.04
CA LEU A 34 -41.68 -1.64 -3.73
C LEU A 34 -42.09 -0.15 -3.78
N HIS A 35 -41.33 0.68 -4.50
CA HIS A 35 -41.42 2.14 -4.44
C HIS A 35 -41.54 2.82 -5.81
N GLY A 36 -41.99 2.09 -6.87
CA GLY A 36 -42.22 2.64 -8.21
C GLY A 36 -40.93 2.79 -9.04
N LYS A 37 -41.02 3.33 -10.17
CA LYS A 37 -40.10 3.48 -11.32
C LYS A 37 -38.62 3.11 -11.10
N VAL A 38 -38.20 1.96 -11.62
CA VAL A 38 -36.80 1.47 -11.72
C VAL A 38 -35.83 2.58 -12.20
N LYS A 39 -36.26 3.40 -13.15
CA LYS A 39 -35.47 4.52 -13.69
C LYS A 39 -35.07 5.54 -12.61
N LEU A 40 -35.97 5.86 -11.70
CA LEU A 40 -35.72 6.80 -10.61
C LEU A 40 -34.54 6.33 -9.73
N TRP A 41 -34.49 5.05 -9.41
CA TRP A 41 -33.44 4.45 -8.59
C TRP A 41 -32.10 4.39 -9.32
N ARG A 42 -32.11 4.04 -10.60
CA ARG A 42 -30.89 4.05 -11.43
C ARG A 42 -30.29 5.44 -11.56
N ASP A 43 -31.12 6.46 -11.80
CA ASP A 43 -30.68 7.84 -11.91
C ASP A 43 -30.13 8.36 -10.57
N ALA A 44 -30.81 8.07 -9.45
CA ALA A 44 -30.35 8.46 -8.11
C ALA A 44 -28.99 7.84 -7.74
N VAL A 45 -28.78 6.52 -8.02
CA VAL A 45 -27.48 5.88 -7.76
C VAL A 45 -26.40 6.39 -8.70
N THR A 46 -26.73 6.66 -9.95
CA THR A 46 -25.78 7.25 -10.92
C THR A 46 -25.33 8.63 -10.46
N GLN A 47 -26.27 9.44 -9.96
CA GLN A 47 -25.97 10.75 -9.37
C GLN A 47 -25.11 10.60 -8.12
N ALA A 48 -25.46 9.71 -7.17
CA ALA A 48 -24.68 9.45 -5.96
C ALA A 48 -23.26 8.98 -6.27
N ARG A 49 -23.09 8.10 -7.26
CA ARG A 49 -21.76 7.66 -7.76
C ARG A 49 -20.99 8.83 -8.38
N GLY A 50 -21.65 9.71 -9.14
CA GLY A 50 -21.06 10.90 -9.74
C GLY A 50 -20.60 11.92 -8.69
N GLU A 51 -21.42 12.18 -7.68
CA GLU A 51 -21.10 13.07 -6.57
C GLU A 51 -19.97 12.52 -5.69
N ALA A 52 -19.97 11.19 -5.43
CA ALA A 52 -18.89 10.53 -4.71
C ALA A 52 -17.56 10.61 -5.48
N ARG A 53 -17.59 10.40 -6.81
CA ARG A 53 -16.40 10.59 -7.67
C ARG A 53 -15.90 12.03 -7.65
N LYS A 54 -16.82 13.02 -7.68
CA LYS A 54 -16.45 14.44 -7.55
C LYS A 54 -15.87 14.77 -6.18
N LYS A 55 -16.42 14.23 -5.10
CA LYS A 55 -15.90 14.39 -3.73
C LYS A 55 -14.56 13.68 -3.52
N GLN A 56 -14.35 12.51 -4.11
CA GLN A 56 -13.08 11.78 -4.06
C GLN A 56 -12.05 12.29 -5.06
N GLY A 57 -12.47 12.86 -6.19
CA GLY A 57 -11.59 13.23 -7.31
C GLY A 57 -11.09 14.67 -7.34
N HIS A 58 -11.66 15.61 -6.61
CA HIS A 58 -11.29 17.03 -6.78
C HIS A 58 -10.83 17.76 -5.51
N GLY A 59 -11.14 17.28 -4.31
CA GLY A 59 -10.76 17.98 -3.09
C GLY A 59 -9.50 17.42 -2.39
N SER A 60 -9.39 16.08 -2.31
CA SER A 60 -8.29 15.46 -1.57
C SER A 60 -7.04 15.26 -2.43
N SER A 61 -7.16 14.88 -3.70
CA SER A 61 -6.00 14.61 -4.55
C SER A 61 -5.24 15.88 -4.95
N MET A 62 -5.91 16.98 -5.26
CA MET A 62 -5.21 18.26 -5.50
C MET A 62 -4.53 18.81 -4.24
N ASN A 63 -5.17 18.70 -3.08
CA ASN A 63 -4.55 19.10 -1.81
C ASN A 63 -3.36 18.20 -1.44
N GLU A 64 -3.44 16.89 -1.68
CA GLU A 64 -2.32 15.97 -1.47
C GLU A 64 -1.16 16.24 -2.42
N MET A 65 -1.41 16.37 -3.72
CA MET A 65 -0.36 16.71 -4.70
C MET A 65 0.30 18.06 -4.42
N GLN A 66 -0.48 19.06 -4.00
CA GLN A 66 0.06 20.37 -3.62
C GLN A 66 0.92 20.28 -2.36
N ARG A 67 0.45 19.58 -1.32
CA ARG A 67 1.24 19.33 -0.09
C ARG A 67 2.52 18.55 -0.39
N GLU A 68 2.46 17.58 -1.26
CA GLU A 68 3.63 16.81 -1.69
C GLU A 68 4.63 17.67 -2.45
N ALA A 69 4.16 18.53 -3.35
CA ALA A 69 5.00 19.47 -4.07
C ALA A 69 5.64 20.51 -3.13
N GLU A 70 4.89 21.00 -2.14
CA GLU A 70 5.41 21.91 -1.10
C GLU A 70 6.44 21.22 -0.21
N LEU A 71 6.19 19.98 0.19
CA LEU A 71 7.15 19.22 0.99
C LEU A 71 8.45 18.99 0.21
N LEU A 72 8.38 18.57 -1.06
CA LEU A 72 9.55 18.41 -1.92
C LEU A 72 10.36 19.71 -2.04
N ARG A 73 9.70 20.84 -2.16
CA ARG A 73 10.36 22.17 -2.22
C ARG A 73 11.14 22.52 -0.96
N GLN A 74 10.70 22.06 0.22
CA GLN A 74 11.45 22.26 1.46
C GLN A 74 12.82 21.58 1.43
N PHE A 75 12.94 20.47 0.67
CA PHE A 75 14.21 19.79 0.44
C PHE A 75 15.00 20.34 -0.77
N GLY A 76 14.53 21.44 -1.38
CA GLY A 76 15.13 22.02 -2.57
C GLY A 76 14.96 21.15 -3.82
N LEU A 77 13.85 20.42 -3.89
CA LEU A 77 13.52 19.46 -4.94
C LEU A 77 12.15 19.76 -5.57
N PHE A 78 11.96 19.33 -6.80
CA PHE A 78 10.63 19.16 -7.38
C PHE A 78 10.62 18.01 -8.39
N VAL A 79 9.42 17.57 -8.75
CA VAL A 79 9.20 16.49 -9.72
C VAL A 79 8.55 17.05 -10.98
N ARG A 80 9.08 16.64 -12.12
CA ARG A 80 8.48 16.88 -13.43
C ARG A 80 8.71 15.66 -14.31
N GLU A 81 7.66 15.16 -14.96
CA GLU A 81 7.73 14.03 -15.91
C GLU A 81 8.41 12.78 -15.31
N ASN A 82 8.04 12.41 -14.09
CA ASN A 82 8.66 11.32 -13.31
C ASN A 82 10.19 11.46 -13.14
N CYS A 83 10.71 12.67 -13.12
CA CYS A 83 12.11 12.97 -12.86
C CYS A 83 12.25 13.90 -11.67
N TYR A 84 13.27 13.69 -10.83
CA TYR A 84 13.65 14.68 -9.83
C TYR A 84 14.50 15.77 -10.44
N TYR A 85 14.23 16.99 -9.98
CA TYR A 85 14.99 18.20 -10.28
C TYR A 85 15.44 18.86 -8.97
N ALA A 86 16.67 19.34 -8.94
CA ALA A 86 17.12 20.22 -7.86
C ALA A 86 16.80 21.68 -8.22
N ILE A 87 16.30 22.43 -7.24
CA ILE A 87 16.12 23.88 -7.35
C ILE A 87 17.53 24.50 -7.32
N GLY A 88 17.86 25.30 -8.34
CA GLY A 88 19.11 26.07 -8.39
C GLY A 88 19.13 27.20 -7.36
N GLU A 89 20.29 27.84 -7.20
CA GLU A 89 20.41 29.12 -6.52
C GLU A 89 19.74 30.23 -7.36
N GLU A 90 19.56 31.42 -6.79
CA GLU A 90 18.94 32.55 -7.50
C GLU A 90 19.62 32.72 -8.89
N ASP A 91 18.79 32.66 -9.96
CA ASP A 91 19.19 32.74 -11.37
C ASP A 91 19.73 31.45 -12.04
N GLU A 92 19.85 30.33 -11.35
CA GLU A 92 20.18 29.05 -12.01
C GLU A 92 18.97 28.28 -12.46
N GLU A 93 19.00 27.76 -13.69
CA GLU A 93 17.97 26.86 -14.18
C GLU A 93 17.96 25.56 -13.36
N PRO A 94 16.76 25.02 -13.03
CA PRO A 94 16.65 23.77 -12.30
C PRO A 94 17.34 22.60 -13.03
N ALA A 95 18.22 21.91 -12.35
CA ALA A 95 18.98 20.81 -12.90
C ALA A 95 18.24 19.47 -12.69
N ARG A 96 18.08 18.68 -13.76
CA ARG A 96 17.57 17.32 -13.63
C ARG A 96 18.60 16.42 -12.95
N ILE A 97 18.19 15.75 -11.85
CA ILE A 97 19.07 14.91 -11.04
C ILE A 97 18.82 13.41 -11.20
N SER A 98 17.68 13.03 -11.79
CA SER A 98 17.39 11.64 -12.14
C SER A 98 16.45 11.57 -13.35
N ASN A 99 16.35 10.40 -13.98
CA ASN A 99 15.30 10.10 -14.97
C ASN A 99 14.16 9.26 -14.39
N PHE A 100 14.02 9.21 -13.07
CA PHE A 100 13.01 8.47 -12.34
C PHE A 100 12.66 9.17 -11.03
N ILE A 101 11.53 8.79 -10.46
CA ILE A 101 11.13 9.10 -9.08
C ILE A 101 11.05 7.82 -8.25
N MET A 102 11.12 7.97 -6.93
CA MET A 102 10.93 6.90 -5.95
C MET A 102 9.73 7.22 -5.07
N GLU A 103 8.87 6.24 -4.89
CA GLU A 103 7.78 6.24 -3.94
C GLU A 103 8.16 5.29 -2.79
N PRO A 104 8.21 5.75 -1.53
CA PRO A 104 8.53 4.89 -0.42
C PRO A 104 7.35 3.96 -0.14
N LEU A 105 7.62 2.66 0.00
CA LEU A 105 6.62 1.66 0.34
C LEU A 105 6.77 1.25 1.80
N PHE A 106 7.92 0.64 2.15
CA PHE A 106 8.17 0.18 3.52
C PHE A 106 9.62 0.35 3.95
N HIS A 107 9.80 0.66 5.22
CA HIS A 107 11.03 0.47 5.97
C HIS A 107 10.93 -0.85 6.75
N ILE A 108 11.75 -1.83 6.38
CA ILE A 108 11.81 -3.11 7.08
C ILE A 108 12.81 -2.98 8.22
N GLU A 109 12.31 -2.99 9.45
CA GLU A 109 13.14 -2.97 10.63
C GLU A 109 13.84 -4.31 10.84
N ASP A 110 15.17 -4.28 10.88
CA ASP A 110 16.02 -5.39 11.23
C ASP A 110 17.22 -4.84 12.01
N GLU A 111 17.56 -5.45 13.14
CA GLU A 111 18.62 -4.98 14.07
C GLU A 111 19.97 -4.72 13.39
N ASN A 112 20.30 -5.51 12.37
CA ASN A 112 21.62 -5.45 11.75
C ASN A 112 21.60 -4.96 10.29
N ASN A 113 20.44 -4.78 9.67
CA ASN A 113 20.39 -4.57 8.22
C ASN A 113 19.04 -4.02 7.75
N ALA A 114 18.70 -2.84 8.23
CA ALA A 114 17.48 -2.17 7.80
C ALA A 114 17.42 -2.08 6.27
N THR A 115 16.30 -2.49 5.71
CA THR A 115 16.05 -2.51 4.27
C THR A 115 14.87 -1.60 3.96
N ARG A 116 14.93 -0.86 2.87
CA ARG A 116 13.83 -0.01 2.41
C ARG A 116 13.34 -0.49 1.06
N ILE A 117 12.04 -0.56 0.91
CA ILE A 117 11.37 -0.95 -0.32
C ILE A 117 10.80 0.32 -0.96
N PHE A 118 11.17 0.54 -2.22
CA PHE A 118 10.67 1.66 -3.01
C PHE A 118 10.04 1.16 -4.31
N ARG A 119 8.99 1.84 -4.75
CA ARG A 119 8.53 1.77 -6.13
C ARG A 119 9.23 2.87 -6.92
N MET A 120 9.97 2.49 -7.95
CA MET A 120 10.62 3.41 -8.87
C MET A 120 9.79 3.52 -10.14
N ARG A 121 9.58 4.77 -10.60
CA ARG A 121 8.91 5.07 -11.87
C ARG A 121 9.79 5.97 -12.70
N ASN A 122 10.14 5.54 -13.91
CA ASN A 122 11.00 6.36 -14.78
C ASN A 122 10.19 7.30 -15.69
N MET A 123 10.90 8.15 -16.44
CA MET A 123 10.30 9.12 -17.37
C MET A 123 9.47 8.49 -18.49
N TYR A 124 9.59 7.18 -18.73
CA TYR A 124 8.79 6.42 -19.70
C TYR A 124 7.63 5.67 -19.05
N ASP A 125 7.29 6.02 -17.80
CA ASP A 125 6.22 5.43 -17.00
C ASP A 125 6.41 3.93 -16.67
N VAL A 126 7.65 3.42 -16.81
CA VAL A 126 7.97 2.05 -16.40
C VAL A 126 8.16 2.00 -14.89
N CYS A 127 7.43 1.09 -14.23
CA CYS A 127 7.50 0.89 -12.79
C CYS A 127 8.31 -0.36 -12.44
N ARG A 128 9.14 -0.26 -11.40
CA ARG A 128 9.87 -1.38 -10.77
C ARG A 128 9.90 -1.20 -9.26
N VAL A 129 9.89 -2.31 -8.54
CA VAL A 129 10.13 -2.32 -7.10
C VAL A 129 11.61 -2.64 -6.86
N ILE A 130 12.22 -1.93 -5.92
CA ILE A 130 13.61 -2.11 -5.52
C ILE A 130 13.69 -2.22 -4.00
N GLU A 131 14.52 -3.16 -3.54
CA GLU A 131 14.95 -3.25 -2.15
C GLU A 131 16.37 -2.70 -2.02
N LEU A 132 16.55 -1.73 -1.13
CA LEU A 132 17.81 -1.07 -0.86
C LEU A 132 18.15 -1.18 0.62
N LYS A 133 19.35 -1.66 0.91
CA LYS A 133 19.94 -1.60 2.25
C LYS A 133 20.38 -0.18 2.55
N GLU A 134 20.43 0.20 3.82
CA GLU A 134 20.92 1.53 4.20
C GLU A 134 22.37 1.78 3.69
N SER A 135 23.23 0.77 3.69
CA SER A 135 24.58 0.85 3.13
C SER A 135 24.60 1.15 1.61
N GLU A 136 23.60 0.67 0.86
CA GLU A 136 23.46 0.95 -0.57
C GLU A 136 22.97 2.39 -0.82
N LEU A 137 22.10 2.90 0.06
CA LEU A 137 21.59 4.26 0.00
C LEU A 137 22.62 5.31 0.47
N CYS A 138 23.61 4.93 1.28
CA CYS A 138 24.69 5.80 1.74
C CYS A 138 25.86 5.91 0.75
N SER A 139 25.93 5.03 -0.24
CA SER A 139 26.97 5.01 -1.28
C SER A 139 26.36 5.33 -2.64
N LEU A 140 26.75 6.45 -3.23
CA LEU A 140 26.27 6.87 -4.55
C LEU A 140 26.53 5.79 -5.62
N SER A 141 27.72 5.19 -5.61
CA SER A 141 28.10 4.13 -6.56
C SER A 141 27.21 2.89 -6.42
N ASN A 142 26.99 2.44 -5.18
CA ASN A 142 26.14 1.27 -4.93
C ASN A 142 24.69 1.54 -5.32
N PHE A 143 24.19 2.74 -5.01
CA PHE A 143 22.85 3.16 -5.41
C PHE A 143 22.69 3.18 -6.93
N GLN A 144 23.64 3.82 -7.65
CA GLN A 144 23.62 3.90 -9.11
C GLN A 144 23.70 2.51 -9.76
N GLN A 145 24.54 1.62 -9.23
CA GLN A 145 24.65 0.25 -9.71
C GLN A 145 23.35 -0.52 -9.52
N LYS A 146 22.74 -0.38 -8.34
CA LYS A 146 21.49 -1.06 -8.00
C LYS A 146 20.32 -0.54 -8.83
N ALA A 147 20.17 0.78 -8.96
CA ALA A 147 19.14 1.40 -9.79
C ALA A 147 19.32 1.01 -11.27
N GLY A 148 20.55 1.10 -11.80
CA GLY A 148 20.86 0.74 -13.18
C GLY A 148 20.63 -0.73 -13.51
N SER A 149 20.74 -1.64 -12.54
CA SER A 149 20.44 -3.07 -12.73
C SER A 149 18.96 -3.35 -13.05
N LEU A 150 18.06 -2.42 -12.71
CA LEU A 150 16.63 -2.53 -13.04
C LEU A 150 16.29 -2.10 -14.49
N GLY A 151 17.27 -1.58 -15.22
CA GLY A 151 17.12 -1.07 -16.58
C GLY A 151 17.39 0.42 -16.68
N ASN A 152 16.50 1.17 -17.35
CA ASN A 152 16.70 2.60 -17.59
C ASN A 152 16.32 3.46 -16.36
N TYR A 153 17.11 3.35 -15.28
CA TYR A 153 17.01 4.17 -14.07
C TYR A 153 18.36 4.81 -13.78
N VAL A 154 18.52 6.06 -14.16
CA VAL A 154 19.79 6.79 -14.11
C VAL A 154 19.73 7.92 -13.10
N TRP A 155 20.68 7.92 -12.17
CA TRP A 155 20.92 9.00 -11.23
C TRP A 155 22.09 9.86 -11.73
N LEU A 156 21.86 11.16 -11.89
CA LEU A 156 22.79 12.10 -12.53
C LEU A 156 23.56 13.01 -11.56
N ALA A 157 23.06 13.13 -10.32
CA ALA A 157 23.58 14.10 -9.35
C ALA A 157 24.57 13.48 -8.36
N LYS A 158 25.21 14.34 -7.58
CA LYS A 158 26.09 13.96 -6.48
C LYS A 158 25.31 13.41 -5.28
N ILE A 159 26.04 12.88 -4.30
CA ILE A 159 25.48 12.24 -3.11
C ILE A 159 24.64 13.19 -2.24
N ASP A 160 24.97 14.48 -2.21
CA ASP A 160 24.22 15.50 -1.45
C ASP A 160 22.75 15.58 -1.92
N LYS A 161 22.50 15.48 -3.23
CA LYS A 161 21.14 15.47 -3.79
C LYS A 161 20.41 14.15 -3.48
N LEU A 162 21.13 13.03 -3.48
CA LEU A 162 20.56 11.76 -3.04
C LEU A 162 20.16 11.80 -1.56
N ASN A 163 20.97 12.42 -0.70
CA ASN A 163 20.65 12.58 0.72
C ASN A 163 19.38 13.42 0.93
N ARG A 164 19.17 14.49 0.17
CA ARG A 164 17.92 15.28 0.22
C ARG A 164 16.70 14.47 -0.21
N VAL A 165 16.83 13.69 -1.27
CA VAL A 165 15.75 12.78 -1.71
C VAL A 165 15.48 11.72 -0.64
N LYS A 166 16.52 11.14 -0.02
CA LYS A 166 16.37 10.20 1.09
C LYS A 166 15.58 10.81 2.25
N GLU A 167 15.98 12.00 2.69
CA GLU A 167 15.33 12.70 3.80
C GLU A 167 13.82 12.90 3.53
N TYR A 168 13.48 13.36 2.33
CA TYR A 168 12.09 13.44 1.88
C TYR A 168 11.38 12.08 1.92
N LEU A 169 11.97 11.03 1.35
CA LEU A 169 11.37 9.70 1.28
C LEU A 169 11.18 9.09 2.69
N TYR A 170 12.15 9.28 3.58
CA TYR A 170 12.11 8.73 4.94
C TYR A 170 11.00 9.33 5.78
N SER A 171 10.66 10.60 5.53
CA SER A 171 9.53 11.26 6.22
C SER A 171 8.15 10.66 5.88
N LYS A 172 8.05 9.86 4.80
CA LYS A 172 6.80 9.31 4.28
C LYS A 172 6.72 7.78 4.33
N THR A 173 7.79 7.12 4.74
CA THR A 173 7.88 5.66 4.70
C THR A 173 7.12 5.01 5.85
N ASP A 174 6.24 4.05 5.53
CA ASP A 174 5.63 3.17 6.53
C ASP A 174 6.64 2.12 7.02
N THR A 175 6.48 1.63 8.25
CA THR A 175 7.41 0.69 8.87
C THR A 175 6.79 -0.70 8.95
N ALA A 176 7.59 -1.74 8.67
CA ALA A 176 7.23 -3.13 8.88
C ALA A 176 8.31 -3.85 9.69
N GLU A 177 7.88 -4.63 10.68
CA GLU A 177 8.78 -5.46 11.47
C GLU A 177 9.11 -6.75 10.73
N ARG A 178 10.39 -7.13 10.68
CA ARG A 178 10.80 -8.37 10.05
C ARG A 178 10.51 -9.57 10.95
N ILE A 179 9.72 -10.52 10.45
CA ILE A 179 9.54 -11.81 11.07
C ILE A 179 10.81 -12.65 10.87
N ARG A 180 11.51 -12.95 11.96
CA ARG A 180 12.79 -13.68 11.94
C ARG A 180 12.62 -15.19 11.95
N LYS A 181 11.56 -15.65 12.61
CA LYS A 181 11.27 -17.08 12.74
C LYS A 181 9.82 -17.33 12.37
N LEU A 182 9.61 -18.36 11.58
CA LEU A 182 8.27 -18.90 11.35
C LEU A 182 7.83 -19.68 12.60
N GLY A 183 6.53 -19.77 12.79
CA GLY A 183 5.92 -20.40 13.95
C GLY A 183 5.22 -19.40 14.85
N TRP A 184 5.02 -19.76 16.10
CA TRP A 184 4.32 -18.94 17.09
C TRP A 184 5.10 -17.68 17.44
N ASN A 185 4.44 -16.55 17.27
CA ASN A 185 4.94 -15.24 17.72
C ASN A 185 4.16 -14.81 18.97
N ALA A 186 4.77 -15.01 20.13
CA ALA A 186 4.11 -14.81 21.42
C ALA A 186 3.84 -13.32 21.72
N SER A 187 4.64 -12.39 21.19
CA SER A 187 4.44 -10.95 21.43
C SER A 187 3.25 -10.37 20.67
N GLU A 188 2.93 -10.97 19.53
CA GLU A 188 1.87 -10.48 18.63
C GLU A 188 0.68 -11.47 18.54
N GLU A 189 0.77 -12.60 19.25
CA GLU A 189 -0.26 -13.64 19.39
C GLU A 189 -0.75 -14.21 18.05
N PHE A 190 0.16 -14.39 17.08
CA PHE A 190 -0.15 -15.04 15.82
C PHE A 190 0.86 -16.15 15.48
N PHE A 191 0.48 -17.02 14.55
CA PHE A 191 1.36 -18.00 13.96
C PHE A 191 1.85 -17.56 12.59
N ALA A 192 3.18 -17.42 12.40
CA ALA A 192 3.78 -16.96 11.15
C ALA A 192 4.11 -18.14 10.22
N PHE A 193 3.67 -18.05 8.97
CA PHE A 193 3.99 -18.95 7.87
C PHE A 193 4.75 -18.20 6.78
N GLY A 194 5.36 -18.91 5.85
CA GLY A 194 6.07 -18.28 4.73
C GLY A 194 5.20 -17.48 3.77
N ASN A 195 3.90 -17.70 3.79
CA ASN A 195 2.92 -17.04 2.94
C ASN A 195 1.90 -16.17 3.71
N GLY A 196 2.06 -16.00 5.03
CA GLY A 196 1.12 -15.19 5.80
C GLY A 196 1.15 -15.43 7.29
N ILE A 197 0.14 -14.93 7.98
CA ILE A 197 -0.08 -15.12 9.41
C ILE A 197 -1.46 -15.73 9.68
N LEU A 198 -1.52 -16.63 10.65
CA LEU A 198 -2.77 -17.15 11.20
C LEU A 198 -3.00 -16.49 12.57
N TYR A 199 -4.11 -15.76 12.69
CA TYR A 199 -4.54 -15.11 13.90
C TYR A 199 -6.02 -15.39 14.15
N ASP A 200 -6.36 -15.84 15.34
CA ASP A 200 -7.73 -16.13 15.80
C ASP A 200 -8.55 -16.89 14.72
N GLY A 201 -7.98 -18.01 14.22
CA GLY A 201 -8.61 -18.83 13.19
C GLY A 201 -8.68 -18.19 11.80
N THR A 202 -8.19 -16.99 11.60
CA THR A 202 -8.21 -16.29 10.32
C THR A 202 -6.80 -16.22 9.72
N PHE A 203 -6.64 -16.76 8.50
CA PHE A 203 -5.38 -16.66 7.78
C PHE A 203 -5.35 -15.42 6.88
N LYS A 204 -4.29 -14.63 7.00
CA LYS A 204 -4.01 -13.47 6.14
C LYS A 204 -2.76 -13.75 5.32
N ASN A 205 -2.88 -13.73 4.01
CA ASN A 205 -1.75 -13.85 3.10
C ASN A 205 -0.88 -12.58 3.12
N VAL A 206 0.42 -12.76 2.85
CA VAL A 206 1.30 -11.63 2.49
C VAL A 206 0.88 -11.08 1.11
N ASP A 207 1.18 -9.82 0.89
CA ASP A 207 1.10 -9.19 -0.43
C ASP A 207 2.32 -9.51 -1.30
N ASP A 208 2.38 -8.94 -2.50
CA ASP A 208 3.49 -9.12 -3.45
C ASP A 208 4.85 -8.61 -2.94
N LEU A 209 4.84 -7.81 -1.87
CA LEU A 209 6.05 -7.30 -1.20
C LEU A 209 6.47 -8.16 -0.01
N GLY A 210 5.72 -9.22 0.31
CA GLY A 210 5.93 -10.02 1.50
C GLY A 210 5.41 -9.36 2.79
N ILE A 211 4.52 -8.37 2.67
CA ILE A 211 3.96 -7.64 3.80
C ILE A 211 2.59 -8.20 4.17
N VAL A 212 2.35 -8.33 5.47
CA VAL A 212 1.03 -8.63 6.04
C VAL A 212 0.74 -7.70 7.21
N ARG A 213 -0.53 -7.27 7.37
CA ARG A 213 -0.93 -6.44 8.50
C ARG A 213 -1.59 -7.29 9.58
N GLY A 214 -1.07 -7.17 10.80
CA GLY A 214 -1.67 -7.73 12.02
C GLY A 214 -3.01 -7.07 12.37
N VAL A 215 -3.59 -7.50 13.47
CA VAL A 215 -4.93 -7.04 13.92
C VAL A 215 -4.91 -5.57 14.35
N ASN A 216 -3.84 -5.13 14.99
CA ASN A 216 -3.61 -3.75 15.42
C ASN A 216 -3.16 -2.81 14.29
N GLY A 217 -3.13 -3.28 13.02
CA GLY A 217 -2.66 -2.52 11.87
C GLY A 217 -1.15 -2.49 11.69
N LYS A 218 -0.36 -3.02 12.63
CA LYS A 218 1.10 -3.14 12.51
C LYS A 218 1.46 -4.02 11.30
N ALA A 219 2.42 -3.57 10.51
CA ALA A 219 2.88 -4.31 9.34
C ALA A 219 4.04 -5.23 9.69
N PHE A 220 4.03 -6.43 9.11
CA PHE A 220 5.09 -7.43 9.26
C PHE A 220 5.59 -7.84 7.89
N TYR A 221 6.91 -7.98 7.78
CA TYR A 221 7.57 -8.48 6.57
C TYR A 221 7.99 -9.93 6.77
N ILE A 222 7.53 -10.80 5.88
CA ILE A 222 7.91 -12.22 5.84
C ILE A 222 8.77 -12.44 4.61
N PRO A 223 10.06 -12.82 4.76
CA PRO A 223 10.96 -13.02 3.63
C PRO A 223 10.48 -14.14 2.70
N ALA A 224 10.52 -13.92 1.40
CA ALA A 224 10.12 -14.91 0.38
C ALA A 224 10.95 -16.21 0.37
N THR A 225 12.07 -16.24 1.11
CA THR A 225 12.91 -17.46 1.29
C THR A 225 12.34 -18.47 2.27
N SER A 226 11.23 -18.13 2.95
CA SER A 226 10.53 -19.03 3.86
C SER A 226 9.97 -20.24 3.11
N LYS A 227 10.16 -21.44 3.68
CA LYS A 227 9.75 -22.69 3.06
C LYS A 227 8.45 -23.27 3.62
N ILE A 228 7.95 -22.70 4.71
CA ILE A 228 6.75 -23.19 5.39
C ILE A 228 5.56 -22.35 4.93
N TYR A 229 4.63 -22.97 4.20
CA TYR A 229 3.43 -22.35 3.68
C TYR A 229 2.20 -23.00 4.27
N LEU A 230 1.15 -22.20 4.52
CA LEU A 230 -0.17 -22.69 4.86
C LEU A 230 -1.10 -22.54 3.66
N HIS A 231 -1.63 -23.64 3.15
CA HIS A 231 -2.62 -23.67 2.09
C HIS A 231 -4.04 -23.60 2.66
N ASN A 232 -4.98 -23.06 1.91
CA ASN A 232 -6.38 -22.89 2.37
C ASN A 232 -7.02 -24.18 2.88
N GLN A 233 -6.66 -25.33 2.32
CA GLN A 233 -7.16 -26.64 2.77
C GLN A 233 -6.58 -27.07 4.12
N GLU A 234 -5.38 -26.59 4.48
CA GLU A 234 -4.66 -26.95 5.71
C GLU A 234 -5.08 -26.06 6.88
N ILE A 235 -5.60 -24.85 6.64
CA ILE A 235 -6.04 -23.90 7.67
C ILE A 235 -7.04 -24.59 8.62
N PHE A 236 -8.04 -25.26 8.07
CA PHE A 236 -9.05 -25.94 8.86
C PHE A 236 -8.48 -27.10 9.70
N GLN A 237 -7.52 -27.85 9.16
CA GLN A 237 -6.85 -28.93 9.90
C GLN A 237 -5.93 -28.36 10.99
N PHE A 238 -5.24 -27.27 10.70
CA PHE A 238 -4.37 -26.58 11.66
C PHE A 238 -5.16 -26.03 12.85
N GLU A 239 -6.27 -25.35 12.61
CA GLU A 239 -7.19 -24.89 13.66
C GLU A 239 -7.69 -26.04 14.54
N ARG A 240 -8.04 -27.16 13.93
CA ARG A 240 -8.49 -28.34 14.65
C ARG A 240 -7.39 -28.92 15.54
N LEU A 241 -6.14 -28.93 15.08
CA LEU A 241 -4.99 -29.37 15.88
C LEU A 241 -4.74 -28.43 17.05
N MET A 242 -4.75 -27.11 16.82
CA MET A 242 -4.58 -26.10 17.86
C MET A 242 -5.63 -26.25 18.97
N VAL A 243 -6.91 -26.43 18.62
CA VAL A 243 -7.98 -26.66 19.59
C VAL A 243 -7.77 -27.97 20.36
N HIS A 244 -7.36 -29.03 19.69
CA HIS A 244 -7.09 -30.31 20.33
C HIS A 244 -5.98 -30.23 21.36
N GLU A 245 -4.88 -29.57 21.03
CA GLU A 245 -3.74 -29.42 21.92
C GLU A 245 -4.01 -28.51 23.11
N ASN A 246 -4.69 -27.39 22.90
CA ASN A 246 -5.12 -26.53 23.99
C ASN A 246 -5.98 -27.29 25.02
N ARG A 247 -6.84 -28.22 24.57
CA ARG A 247 -7.65 -29.06 25.47
C ARG A 247 -6.82 -30.06 26.25
N ASN A 248 -5.75 -30.57 25.69
CA ASN A 248 -4.88 -31.58 26.31
C ASN A 248 -3.66 -30.97 27.05
N GLY A 249 -3.52 -29.65 27.04
CA GLY A 249 -2.40 -28.97 27.69
C GLY A 249 -1.03 -29.26 27.05
N VAL A 250 -1.02 -29.77 25.82
CA VAL A 250 0.20 -30.02 25.04
C VAL A 250 0.57 -28.73 24.33
N LYS A 251 1.79 -28.27 24.54
CA LYS A 251 2.33 -27.14 23.76
C LYS A 251 2.86 -27.65 22.44
N LEU A 252 2.24 -27.25 21.34
CA LEU A 252 2.69 -27.57 19.97
C LEU A 252 4.05 -26.94 19.62
N TYR A 253 4.47 -25.91 20.37
CA TYR A 253 5.55 -25.03 19.96
C TYR A 253 6.35 -24.58 21.18
N ASP A 254 7.40 -25.27 21.48
CA ASP A 254 8.56 -24.80 22.21
C ASP A 254 9.74 -24.57 21.25
#